data_45eaf71df2365c194b2c7916fdac5416
#
_entry.id   45eaf71df2365c194b2c7916fdac5416
#
_cell.length_a   1.000
_cell.length_b   1.000
_cell.length_c   1.000
_cell.angle_alpha   90.00
_cell.angle_beta   90.00
_cell.angle_gamma   90.00
#
_symmetry.space_group_name_H-M   'P 1'
#
loop_
_entity.id
_entity.type
_entity.pdbx_description
1 polymer ?
#
loop_
_entity_poly.entity_id
_entity_poly.type
_entity_poly.pdbx_seq_one_letter_code
_entity_poly.pdbx_strand_id
1 'polypeptide(L)'
;MSTSTLVAPASFGRNLARTLVLALIFMVLFSFSEISILLKDKVYSPKADDIALYAIIALLAAVSSRYFLTRLLLAITFFIQVSEAAYYTFYGQFYGPSEVWLALVETKDIASGIGDSLGVLGIYIAILIVAIIFSLAFARRLAPQWKKWLAIPSLLIIVVMFAGQFYKAVDGQMYKFNPDLRHSLLRNGLSAVSFSAIRLIPEAISGENQTLAHYEPYKVTPIPGSQAGKYSIILAIGESLNPHHVSALGYQRDTTPALNALMKQYQGSANLIISNAVSTRVAIPMLVNNLREPDNYYAYKSKATNLFANAKKQGYQTAFISAQGLEGLSNWIGIHNIDLWEDTQIRPAPEVGADRVLTPSVEQAKLDWNKPFLMVLNSRAPHIPYERNLPPGFAKFSTPQAANDVEQKKNEYDDAVRYYDQELASAIRTTMAKSKLPVLVFITSDHGERVGDGGLFGHSIVAMPIAQVPFIYFSNDANYRIGDITPNLPRNHYQLATLINKMLGFSVENPNQKDDSYFITGGDIRGLSGRVTYHLDTLPAQ
;
A
#
# COMPACT_ATOMS: atom_id res chain seq x y z
N MET A 1 -75.63 13.75 17.63
CA MET A 1 -74.34 13.71 16.92
C MET A 1 -73.29 13.10 17.85
N SER A 2 -72.98 11.82 17.68
CA SER A 2 -72.00 11.10 18.50
C SER A 2 -70.59 11.34 17.92
N THR A 3 -69.80 12.08 18.65
CA THR A 3 -68.37 12.24 18.33
C THR A 3 -67.65 10.95 18.72
N SER A 4 -67.46 10.07 17.75
CA SER A 4 -66.54 8.93 17.89
C SER A 4 -65.09 9.42 17.89
N THR A 5 -64.51 9.62 19.07
CA THR A 5 -63.05 9.74 19.26
C THR A 5 -62.44 8.46 18.81
N LEU A 6 -61.76 8.50 17.66
CA LEU A 6 -60.91 7.44 17.16
C LEU A 6 -59.70 7.26 18.12
N VAL A 7 -59.88 6.47 19.16
CA VAL A 7 -58.79 6.01 20.02
C VAL A 7 -57.93 5.04 19.17
N ALA A 8 -56.75 5.47 18.76
CA ALA A 8 -55.82 4.59 18.10
C ALA A 8 -55.59 3.33 18.96
N PRO A 9 -55.68 2.13 18.39
CA PRO A 9 -55.58 0.90 19.19
C PRO A 9 -54.22 0.88 19.94
N ALA A 10 -54.24 0.46 21.21
CA ALA A 10 -53.06 0.42 22.11
C ALA A 10 -51.82 -0.29 21.50
N SER A 11 -52.05 -1.11 20.50
CA SER A 11 -50.99 -1.76 19.69
C SER A 11 -50.27 -0.79 18.77
N PHE A 12 -50.91 0.23 18.20
CA PHE A 12 -50.27 1.21 17.32
C PHE A 12 -49.29 2.08 18.11
N GLY A 13 -49.69 2.65 19.24
CA GLY A 13 -48.83 3.48 20.08
C GLY A 13 -47.58 2.72 20.57
N ARG A 14 -47.75 1.44 20.95
CA ARG A 14 -46.62 0.57 21.34
C ARG A 14 -45.66 0.31 20.22
N ASN A 15 -46.13 0.03 19.00
CA ASN A 15 -45.30 -0.19 17.85
C ASN A 15 -44.56 1.08 17.44
N LEU A 16 -45.22 2.23 17.45
CA LEU A 16 -44.59 3.52 17.17
C LEU A 16 -43.46 3.81 18.18
N ALA A 17 -43.75 3.66 19.49
CA ALA A 17 -42.73 3.87 20.52
C ALA A 17 -41.49 2.94 20.34
N ARG A 18 -41.71 1.66 20.07
CA ARG A 18 -40.59 0.71 19.77
C ARG A 18 -39.81 1.09 18.52
N THR A 19 -40.50 1.54 17.46
CA THR A 19 -39.85 2.02 16.24
C THR A 19 -38.98 3.22 16.54
N LEU A 20 -39.47 4.21 17.24
CA LEU A 20 -38.71 5.41 17.58
C LEU A 20 -37.50 5.11 18.47
N VAL A 21 -37.70 4.25 19.49
CA VAL A 21 -36.57 3.82 20.36
C VAL A 21 -35.49 3.10 19.56
N LEU A 22 -35.86 2.14 18.70
CA LEU A 22 -34.89 1.45 17.87
C LEU A 22 -34.21 2.38 16.86
N ALA A 23 -34.98 3.24 16.20
CA ALA A 23 -34.39 4.22 15.26
C ALA A 23 -33.39 5.14 15.96
N LEU A 24 -33.72 5.60 17.18
CA LEU A 24 -32.84 6.44 17.99
C LEU A 24 -31.52 5.67 18.34
N ILE A 25 -31.63 4.41 18.77
CA ILE A 25 -30.45 3.60 19.09
C ILE A 25 -29.57 3.44 17.84
N PHE A 26 -30.15 3.12 16.67
CA PHE A 26 -29.41 3.02 15.44
C PHE A 26 -28.74 4.35 15.03
N MET A 27 -29.46 5.47 15.19
CA MET A 27 -28.89 6.80 14.95
C MET A 27 -27.70 7.11 15.86
N VAL A 28 -27.80 6.78 17.15
CA VAL A 28 -26.66 6.97 18.08
C VAL A 28 -25.46 6.15 17.67
N LEU A 29 -25.67 4.89 17.26
CA LEU A 29 -24.58 4.03 16.79
C LEU A 29 -23.93 4.56 15.49
N PHE A 30 -24.71 5.04 14.53
CA PHE A 30 -24.19 5.69 13.32
C PHE A 30 -23.45 6.99 13.64
N SER A 31 -24.04 7.85 14.48
CA SER A 31 -23.46 9.15 14.80
C SER A 31 -22.12 9.06 15.52
N PHE A 32 -21.88 8.01 16.28
CA PHE A 32 -20.65 7.87 17.04
C PHE A 32 -19.41 7.87 16.13
N SER A 33 -19.39 7.03 15.10
CA SER A 33 -18.26 6.93 14.16
C SER A 33 -18.08 8.23 13.37
N GLU A 34 -19.18 8.84 12.90
CA GLU A 34 -19.15 10.12 12.18
C GLU A 34 -18.57 11.25 13.04
N ILE A 35 -19.09 11.40 14.27
CA ILE A 35 -18.64 12.45 15.20
C ILE A 35 -17.16 12.25 15.55
N SER A 36 -16.70 11.01 15.70
CA SER A 36 -15.29 10.73 16.01
C SER A 36 -14.34 11.29 14.96
N ILE A 37 -14.71 11.25 13.69
CA ILE A 37 -13.90 11.82 12.60
C ILE A 37 -14.10 13.33 12.49
N LEU A 38 -15.33 13.85 12.61
CA LEU A 38 -15.61 15.28 12.61
C LEU A 38 -14.83 16.06 13.70
N LEU A 39 -14.60 15.41 14.84
CA LEU A 39 -13.82 16.02 15.93
C LEU A 39 -12.30 16.00 15.65
N LYS A 40 -11.81 15.05 14.85
CA LYS A 40 -10.40 14.89 14.52
C LYS A 40 -9.97 15.72 13.31
N ASP A 41 -10.83 15.77 12.29
CA ASP A 41 -10.53 16.42 11.02
C ASP A 41 -11.54 17.53 10.71
N LYS A 42 -11.05 18.77 10.72
CA LYS A 42 -11.85 19.96 10.39
C LYS A 42 -12.19 20.09 8.91
N VAL A 43 -11.51 19.35 8.04
CA VAL A 43 -11.76 19.35 6.59
C VAL A 43 -12.88 18.36 6.23
N TYR A 44 -13.06 17.32 7.04
CA TYR A 44 -14.15 16.37 6.87
C TYR A 44 -15.50 17.04 7.06
N SER A 45 -16.31 17.06 6.02
CA SER A 45 -17.59 17.79 5.99
C SER A 45 -18.66 17.04 5.18
N PRO A 46 -19.24 15.96 5.72
CA PRO A 46 -20.23 15.17 5.01
C PRO A 46 -21.47 16.02 4.69
N LYS A 47 -22.03 15.82 3.51
CA LYS A 47 -23.23 16.53 3.05
C LYS A 47 -24.46 16.18 3.89
N ALA A 48 -25.39 17.11 3.98
CA ALA A 48 -26.63 16.92 4.75
C ALA A 48 -27.49 15.74 4.25
N ASP A 49 -27.50 15.46 2.93
CA ASP A 49 -28.18 14.30 2.35
C ASP A 49 -27.57 12.96 2.78
N ASP A 50 -26.25 12.90 2.97
CA ASP A 50 -25.57 11.71 3.51
C ASP A 50 -25.93 11.46 4.98
N ILE A 51 -26.07 12.53 5.78
CA ILE A 51 -26.53 12.40 7.16
C ILE A 51 -28.02 12.02 7.22
N ALA A 52 -28.85 12.60 6.35
CA ALA A 52 -30.26 12.22 6.24
C ALA A 52 -30.46 10.75 5.87
N LEU A 53 -29.51 10.18 5.08
CA LEU A 53 -29.51 8.77 4.72
C LEU A 53 -29.45 7.86 5.96
N TYR A 54 -28.66 8.20 6.97
CA TYR A 54 -28.63 7.45 8.24
C TYR A 54 -29.98 7.42 8.93
N ALA A 55 -30.69 8.56 8.98
CA ALA A 55 -32.02 8.63 9.59
C ALA A 55 -33.03 7.76 8.83
N ILE A 56 -32.97 7.76 7.50
CA ILE A 56 -33.83 6.93 6.66
C ILE A 56 -33.52 5.45 6.89
N ILE A 57 -32.27 5.03 6.86
CA ILE A 57 -31.89 3.64 7.12
C ILE A 57 -32.29 3.21 8.52
N ALA A 58 -32.05 4.04 9.54
CA ALA A 58 -32.40 3.76 10.93
C ALA A 58 -33.92 3.55 11.10
N LEU A 59 -34.73 4.41 10.49
CA LEU A 59 -36.20 4.31 10.55
C LEU A 59 -36.73 3.05 9.84
N LEU A 60 -36.29 2.82 8.60
CA LEU A 60 -36.68 1.64 7.81
C LEU A 60 -36.23 0.34 8.47
N ALA A 61 -35.01 0.31 9.02
CA ALA A 61 -34.49 -0.83 9.75
C ALA A 61 -35.28 -1.05 11.06
N ALA A 62 -35.65 -0.02 11.79
CA ALA A 62 -36.47 -0.14 13.00
C ALA A 62 -37.84 -0.75 12.69
N VAL A 63 -38.51 -0.30 11.61
CA VAL A 63 -39.81 -0.83 11.17
C VAL A 63 -39.72 -2.31 10.78
N SER A 64 -38.65 -2.71 10.10
CA SER A 64 -38.46 -4.07 9.54
C SER A 64 -37.56 -4.98 10.38
N SER A 65 -37.09 -4.55 11.56
CA SER A 65 -36.10 -5.25 12.42
C SER A 65 -36.48 -6.68 12.86
N ARG A 66 -37.75 -7.06 12.74
CA ARG A 66 -38.20 -8.44 12.95
C ARG A 66 -37.60 -9.43 11.92
N TYR A 67 -37.27 -8.96 10.71
CA TYR A 67 -36.71 -9.81 9.66
C TYR A 67 -35.19 -9.96 9.86
N PHE A 68 -34.70 -11.18 9.64
CA PHE A 68 -33.27 -11.46 9.78
C PHE A 68 -32.44 -10.66 8.78
N LEU A 69 -32.90 -10.57 7.52
CA LEU A 69 -32.20 -9.83 6.48
C LEU A 69 -32.00 -8.35 6.83
N THR A 70 -32.99 -7.68 7.39
CA THR A 70 -32.83 -6.28 7.87
C THR A 70 -31.70 -6.18 8.90
N ARG A 71 -31.68 -7.08 9.87
CA ARG A 71 -30.66 -7.08 10.93
C ARG A 71 -29.27 -7.41 10.40
N LEU A 72 -29.18 -8.30 9.42
CA LEU A 72 -27.92 -8.63 8.73
C LEU A 72 -27.41 -7.42 7.94
N LEU A 73 -28.26 -6.77 7.12
CA LEU A 73 -27.89 -5.58 6.38
C LEU A 73 -27.44 -4.44 7.31
N LEU A 74 -28.12 -4.30 8.44
CA LEU A 74 -27.74 -3.30 9.46
C LEU A 74 -26.36 -3.62 10.08
N ALA A 75 -26.08 -4.89 10.40
CA ALA A 75 -24.78 -5.31 10.91
C ALA A 75 -23.66 -5.05 9.88
N ILE A 76 -23.92 -5.32 8.59
CA ILE A 76 -23.00 -5.01 7.48
C ILE A 76 -22.77 -3.50 7.38
N THR A 77 -23.84 -2.69 7.50
CA THR A 77 -23.73 -1.24 7.48
C THR A 77 -22.80 -0.73 8.59
N PHE A 78 -22.99 -1.21 9.82
CA PHE A 78 -22.12 -0.86 10.94
C PHE A 78 -20.68 -1.35 10.72
N PHE A 79 -20.49 -2.54 10.18
CA PHE A 79 -19.16 -3.05 9.87
C PHE A 79 -18.44 -2.11 8.90
N ILE A 80 -19.06 -1.75 7.78
CA ILE A 80 -18.50 -0.85 6.77
C ILE A 80 -18.15 0.51 7.40
N GLN A 81 -19.08 1.10 8.12
CA GLN A 81 -18.91 2.43 8.69
C GLN A 81 -17.82 2.48 9.77
N VAL A 82 -17.80 1.51 10.68
CA VAL A 82 -16.83 1.47 11.78
C VAL A 82 -15.44 1.12 11.25
N SER A 83 -15.33 0.21 10.27
CA SER A 83 -14.04 -0.10 9.63
C SER A 83 -13.47 1.12 8.91
N GLU A 84 -14.32 1.93 8.26
CA GLU A 84 -13.94 3.17 7.62
C GLU A 84 -13.40 4.20 8.62
N ALA A 85 -14.11 4.36 9.76
CA ALA A 85 -13.67 5.25 10.84
C ALA A 85 -12.35 4.80 11.48
N ALA A 86 -12.18 3.49 11.68
CA ALA A 86 -10.95 2.90 12.20
C ALA A 86 -9.79 3.13 11.22
N TYR A 87 -9.99 2.85 9.93
CA TYR A 87 -9.00 3.06 8.89
C TYR A 87 -8.59 4.54 8.81
N TYR A 88 -9.57 5.45 8.80
CA TYR A 88 -9.30 6.89 8.83
C TYR A 88 -8.50 7.33 10.06
N THR A 89 -8.85 6.78 11.22
CA THR A 89 -8.13 7.11 12.47
C THR A 89 -6.67 6.69 12.44
N PHE A 90 -6.37 5.59 11.76
CA PHE A 90 -5.01 5.04 11.67
C PHE A 90 -4.20 5.68 10.54
N TYR A 91 -4.78 5.78 9.33
CA TYR A 91 -4.08 6.25 8.13
C TYR A 91 -4.32 7.72 7.78
N GLY A 92 -5.30 8.38 8.41
CA GLY A 92 -5.67 9.76 8.11
C GLY A 92 -6.36 9.94 6.76
N GLN A 93 -6.89 8.88 6.18
CA GLN A 93 -7.66 8.85 4.93
C GLN A 93 -8.69 7.74 4.95
N PHE A 94 -9.70 7.83 4.10
CA PHE A 94 -10.68 6.77 3.91
C PHE A 94 -10.11 5.65 3.02
N TYR A 95 -10.55 4.42 3.24
CA TYR A 95 -10.18 3.35 2.33
C TYR A 95 -10.99 3.42 1.03
N GLY A 96 -10.34 3.16 -0.08
CA GLY A 96 -10.95 3.02 -1.39
C GLY A 96 -11.13 1.55 -1.81
N PRO A 97 -11.57 1.34 -3.06
CA PRO A 97 -11.72 -0.01 -3.61
C PRO A 97 -10.46 -0.87 -3.55
N SER A 98 -9.29 -0.28 -3.74
CA SER A 98 -8.00 -0.99 -3.71
C SER A 98 -7.66 -1.52 -2.33
N GLU A 99 -7.91 -0.74 -1.29
CA GLU A 99 -7.65 -1.11 0.09
C GLU A 99 -8.58 -2.25 0.55
N VAL A 100 -9.84 -2.25 0.08
CA VAL A 100 -10.77 -3.39 0.29
C VAL A 100 -10.22 -4.66 -0.35
N TRP A 101 -9.68 -4.56 -1.56
CA TRP A 101 -9.03 -5.69 -2.24
C TRP A 101 -7.79 -6.16 -1.49
N LEU A 102 -6.90 -5.26 -1.10
CA LEU A 102 -5.69 -5.56 -0.33
C LEU A 102 -6.02 -6.26 0.99
N ALA A 103 -7.07 -5.82 1.68
CA ALA A 103 -7.53 -6.43 2.92
C ALA A 103 -7.90 -7.92 2.77
N LEU A 104 -8.36 -8.34 1.60
CA LEU A 104 -8.69 -9.75 1.32
C LEU A 104 -7.45 -10.57 0.94
N VAL A 105 -6.42 -9.95 0.41
CA VAL A 105 -5.21 -10.64 -0.07
C VAL A 105 -4.11 -10.66 1.00
N GLU A 106 -3.98 -9.60 1.81
CA GLU A 106 -2.94 -9.43 2.84
C GLU A 106 -3.46 -9.67 4.27
N THR A 107 -4.29 -10.68 4.43
CA THR A 107 -4.96 -10.93 5.72
C THR A 107 -4.01 -11.10 6.91
N LYS A 108 -2.82 -11.66 6.71
CA LYS A 108 -1.82 -11.85 7.78
C LYS A 108 -1.20 -10.52 8.23
N ASP A 109 -0.82 -9.66 7.28
CA ASP A 109 -0.21 -8.36 7.58
C ASP A 109 -1.22 -7.44 8.25
N ILE A 110 -2.48 -7.45 7.80
CA ILE A 110 -3.56 -6.70 8.43
C ILE A 110 -3.86 -7.22 9.83
N ALA A 111 -3.94 -8.54 10.03
CA ALA A 111 -4.17 -9.12 11.35
C ALA A 111 -3.05 -8.74 12.33
N SER A 112 -1.79 -8.74 11.88
CA SER A 112 -0.66 -8.29 12.70
C SER A 112 -0.76 -6.81 13.02
N GLY A 113 -1.04 -5.96 12.03
CA GLY A 113 -1.18 -4.51 12.22
C GLY A 113 -2.33 -4.12 13.16
N ILE A 114 -3.46 -4.86 13.11
CA ILE A 114 -4.56 -4.68 14.06
C ILE A 114 -4.11 -5.05 15.48
N GLY A 115 -3.38 -6.17 15.64
CA GLY A 115 -2.89 -6.61 16.94
C GLY A 115 -2.03 -5.55 17.62
N ASP A 116 -1.13 -4.94 16.88
CA ASP A 116 -0.20 -3.91 17.39
C ASP A 116 -0.87 -2.54 17.61
N SER A 117 -2.02 -2.33 16.97
CA SER A 117 -2.78 -1.07 17.03
C SER A 117 -3.99 -1.13 17.97
N LEU A 118 -4.13 -2.18 18.77
CA LEU A 118 -5.29 -2.38 19.67
C LEU A 118 -5.55 -1.20 20.61
N GLY A 119 -4.52 -0.48 21.04
CA GLY A 119 -4.67 0.74 21.85
C GLY A 119 -5.48 1.83 21.14
N VAL A 120 -5.26 2.04 19.85
CA VAL A 120 -5.95 3.06 19.03
C VAL A 120 -7.26 2.53 18.47
N LEU A 121 -7.29 1.27 18.02
CA LEU A 121 -8.44 0.67 17.34
C LEU A 121 -9.43 0.01 18.30
N GLY A 122 -9.04 -0.24 19.56
CA GLY A 122 -9.83 -1.01 20.52
C GLY A 122 -11.24 -0.46 20.74
N ILE A 123 -11.39 0.87 20.75
CA ILE A 123 -12.71 1.50 20.88
C ILE A 123 -13.61 1.20 19.67
N TYR A 124 -13.07 1.23 18.45
CA TYR A 124 -13.84 0.91 17.23
C TYR A 124 -14.25 -0.56 17.19
N ILE A 125 -13.35 -1.46 17.60
CA ILE A 125 -13.64 -2.89 17.71
C ILE A 125 -14.73 -3.14 18.75
N ALA A 126 -14.67 -2.51 19.91
CA ALA A 126 -15.70 -2.63 20.95
C ALA A 126 -17.06 -2.13 20.45
N ILE A 127 -17.12 -0.97 19.79
CA ILE A 127 -18.34 -0.42 19.20
C ILE A 127 -18.89 -1.36 18.13
N LEU A 128 -18.04 -1.88 17.26
CA LEU A 128 -18.44 -2.81 16.21
C LEU A 128 -19.08 -4.07 16.81
N ILE A 129 -18.43 -4.67 17.80
CA ILE A 129 -18.96 -5.85 18.52
C ILE A 129 -20.34 -5.52 19.12
N VAL A 130 -20.47 -4.40 19.82
CA VAL A 130 -21.74 -3.97 20.42
C VAL A 130 -22.80 -3.76 19.33
N ALA A 131 -22.48 -3.06 18.24
CA ALA A 131 -23.41 -2.79 17.14
C ALA A 131 -23.88 -4.07 16.44
N ILE A 132 -22.97 -5.02 16.19
CA ILE A 132 -23.30 -6.32 15.59
C ILE A 132 -24.18 -7.16 16.52
N ILE A 133 -23.79 -7.31 17.79
CA ILE A 133 -24.56 -8.07 18.77
C ILE A 133 -25.96 -7.45 18.94
N PHE A 134 -26.03 -6.12 19.06
CA PHE A 134 -27.30 -5.43 19.17
C PHE A 134 -28.15 -5.68 17.91
N SER A 135 -27.62 -5.50 16.73
CA SER A 135 -28.33 -5.67 15.47
C SER A 135 -28.87 -7.10 15.30
N LEU A 136 -28.04 -8.11 15.53
CA LEU A 136 -28.40 -9.50 15.27
C LEU A 136 -29.27 -10.14 16.37
N ALA A 137 -28.99 -9.85 17.64
CA ALA A 137 -29.61 -10.51 18.78
C ALA A 137 -30.71 -9.66 19.46
N PHE A 138 -30.39 -8.43 19.82
CA PHE A 138 -31.27 -7.62 20.65
C PHE A 138 -32.34 -6.84 19.88
N ALA A 139 -32.03 -6.35 18.67
CA ALA A 139 -33.00 -5.60 17.86
C ALA A 139 -34.29 -6.39 17.60
N ARG A 140 -34.21 -7.74 17.49
CA ARG A 140 -35.41 -8.60 17.38
C ARG A 140 -36.33 -8.54 18.60
N ARG A 141 -35.78 -8.43 19.82
CA ARG A 141 -36.56 -8.40 21.06
C ARG A 141 -37.36 -7.10 21.20
N LEU A 142 -36.80 -6.00 20.69
CA LEU A 142 -37.43 -4.69 20.68
C LEU A 142 -38.27 -4.45 19.42
N ALA A 143 -38.23 -5.36 18.44
CA ALA A 143 -38.85 -5.17 17.14
C ALA A 143 -40.37 -4.87 17.27
N PRO A 144 -40.85 -3.83 16.57
CA PRO A 144 -42.26 -3.54 16.51
C PRO A 144 -43.01 -4.62 15.72
N GLN A 145 -44.28 -4.83 16.06
CA GLN A 145 -45.11 -5.83 15.38
C GLN A 145 -45.97 -5.13 14.29
N TRP A 146 -45.28 -4.45 13.36
CA TRP A 146 -45.97 -3.86 12.23
C TRP A 146 -46.55 -4.93 11.29
N LYS A 147 -47.67 -4.60 10.65
CA LYS A 147 -48.25 -5.48 9.61
C LYS A 147 -47.27 -5.66 8.46
N LYS A 148 -47.33 -6.80 7.78
CA LYS A 148 -46.39 -7.14 6.69
C LYS A 148 -46.37 -6.09 5.57
N TRP A 149 -47.49 -5.47 5.25
CA TRP A 149 -47.60 -4.43 4.23
C TRP A 149 -46.76 -3.18 4.48
N LEU A 150 -46.34 -2.92 5.74
CA LEU A 150 -45.43 -1.83 6.09
C LEU A 150 -43.99 -2.32 6.26
N ALA A 151 -43.81 -3.44 6.94
CA ALA A 151 -42.49 -3.95 7.27
C ALA A 151 -41.74 -4.56 6.06
N ILE A 152 -42.45 -5.18 5.12
CA ILE A 152 -41.82 -5.73 3.89
C ILE A 152 -41.35 -4.64 2.94
N PRO A 153 -42.14 -3.61 2.58
CA PRO A 153 -41.67 -2.49 1.79
C PRO A 153 -40.48 -1.78 2.43
N SER A 154 -40.47 -1.59 3.74
CA SER A 154 -39.31 -0.99 4.44
C SER A 154 -38.04 -1.82 4.25
N LEU A 155 -38.10 -3.15 4.34
CA LEU A 155 -36.98 -4.04 4.04
C LEU A 155 -36.57 -3.94 2.57
N LEU A 156 -37.53 -3.98 1.63
CA LEU A 156 -37.25 -3.91 0.21
C LEU A 156 -36.56 -2.61 -0.19
N ILE A 157 -36.96 -1.48 0.41
CA ILE A 157 -36.28 -0.20 0.17
C ILE A 157 -34.81 -0.29 0.59
N ILE A 158 -34.50 -0.83 1.77
CA ILE A 158 -33.10 -1.02 2.20
C ILE A 158 -32.36 -1.90 1.19
N VAL A 159 -32.92 -3.03 0.78
CA VAL A 159 -32.30 -3.93 -0.22
C VAL A 159 -32.04 -3.21 -1.53
N VAL A 160 -33.00 -2.43 -2.03
CA VAL A 160 -32.86 -1.68 -3.28
C VAL A 160 -31.77 -0.60 -3.16
N MET A 161 -31.66 0.07 -2.00
CA MET A 161 -30.60 1.06 -1.77
C MET A 161 -29.20 0.41 -1.87
N PHE A 162 -29.01 -0.74 -1.21
CA PHE A 162 -27.75 -1.50 -1.30
C PHE A 162 -27.51 -2.00 -2.73
N ALA A 163 -28.48 -2.69 -3.32
CA ALA A 163 -28.37 -3.23 -4.67
C ALA A 163 -28.09 -2.13 -5.72
N GLY A 164 -28.70 -0.96 -5.55
CA GLY A 164 -28.45 0.19 -6.43
C GLY A 164 -27.00 0.67 -6.43
N GLN A 165 -26.32 0.61 -5.28
CA GLN A 165 -24.90 0.95 -5.20
C GLN A 165 -24.02 -0.09 -5.89
N PHE A 166 -24.31 -1.38 -5.70
CA PHE A 166 -23.64 -2.46 -6.41
C PHE A 166 -23.89 -2.41 -7.93
N TYR A 167 -25.12 -2.10 -8.34
CA TYR A 167 -25.45 -1.94 -9.76
C TYR A 167 -24.67 -0.80 -10.44
N LYS A 168 -24.46 0.34 -9.75
CA LYS A 168 -23.61 1.42 -10.25
C LYS A 168 -22.18 0.98 -10.50
N ALA A 169 -21.69 -0.03 -9.79
CA ALA A 169 -20.33 -0.54 -9.93
C ALA A 169 -20.14 -1.40 -11.20
N VAL A 170 -21.21 -1.93 -11.80
CA VAL A 170 -21.13 -2.80 -13.00
C VAL A 170 -20.41 -2.09 -14.15
N ASP A 171 -20.86 -0.87 -14.47
CA ASP A 171 -20.26 -0.05 -15.54
C ASP A 171 -19.51 1.18 -14.99
N GLY A 172 -19.26 1.18 -13.68
CA GLY A 172 -18.63 2.29 -12.98
C GLY A 172 -17.14 2.41 -13.30
N GLN A 173 -16.67 3.64 -13.38
CA GLN A 173 -15.24 3.93 -13.41
C GLN A 173 -14.74 4.10 -11.96
N MET A 174 -13.63 3.48 -11.61
CA MET A 174 -13.13 3.40 -10.24
C MET A 174 -13.02 4.75 -9.54
N TYR A 175 -12.58 5.81 -10.22
CA TYR A 175 -12.45 7.13 -9.61
C TYR A 175 -13.75 7.68 -9.00
N LYS A 176 -14.92 7.22 -9.48
CA LYS A 176 -16.24 7.60 -8.92
C LYS A 176 -16.57 6.88 -7.62
N PHE A 177 -15.79 5.85 -7.29
CA PHE A 177 -15.93 5.05 -6.09
C PHE A 177 -14.81 5.32 -5.08
N ASN A 178 -13.85 6.19 -5.45
CA ASN A 178 -12.84 6.66 -4.52
C ASN A 178 -13.49 7.53 -3.42
N PRO A 179 -12.94 7.50 -2.20
CA PRO A 179 -13.50 8.26 -1.10
C PRO A 179 -13.40 9.78 -1.31
N ASP A 180 -14.37 10.51 -0.76
CA ASP A 180 -14.41 11.99 -0.74
C ASP A 180 -14.70 12.47 0.70
N LEU A 181 -13.98 13.51 1.13
CA LEU A 181 -14.16 14.15 2.45
C LEU A 181 -15.55 14.77 2.67
N ARG A 182 -16.33 14.95 1.59
CA ARG A 182 -17.71 15.44 1.62
C ARG A 182 -18.75 14.32 1.67
N HIS A 183 -18.34 13.06 1.64
CA HIS A 183 -19.22 11.92 1.78
C HIS A 183 -19.13 11.35 3.19
N SER A 184 -20.26 10.80 3.67
CA SER A 184 -20.29 10.08 4.95
C SER A 184 -19.40 8.83 4.93
N LEU A 185 -19.00 8.37 6.11
CA LEU A 185 -18.26 7.11 6.27
C LEU A 185 -18.96 5.94 5.58
N LEU A 186 -20.27 5.82 5.76
CA LEU A 186 -21.05 4.76 5.12
C LEU A 186 -21.02 4.87 3.60
N ARG A 187 -21.14 6.07 3.04
CA ARG A 187 -21.14 6.25 1.58
C ARG A 187 -19.77 5.92 0.99
N ASN A 188 -18.68 6.39 1.62
CA ASN A 188 -17.33 6.07 1.20
C ASN A 188 -17.08 4.56 1.24
N GLY A 189 -17.27 3.93 2.38
CA GLY A 189 -17.01 2.50 2.55
C GLY A 189 -17.93 1.61 1.70
N LEU A 190 -19.22 1.96 1.55
CA LEU A 190 -20.13 1.20 0.69
C LEU A 190 -19.75 1.32 -0.79
N SER A 191 -19.29 2.50 -1.23
CA SER A 191 -18.76 2.71 -2.58
C SER A 191 -17.52 1.84 -2.82
N ALA A 192 -16.56 1.87 -1.92
CA ALA A 192 -15.36 1.06 -2.00
C ALA A 192 -15.66 -0.44 -2.06
N VAL A 193 -16.49 -0.94 -1.13
CA VAL A 193 -16.88 -2.36 -1.05
C VAL A 193 -17.65 -2.79 -2.30
N SER A 194 -18.60 -1.98 -2.79
CA SER A 194 -19.40 -2.34 -3.97
C SER A 194 -18.56 -2.47 -5.23
N PHE A 195 -17.63 -1.53 -5.47
CA PHE A 195 -16.74 -1.61 -6.62
C PHE A 195 -15.78 -2.80 -6.53
N SER A 196 -15.19 -3.03 -5.37
CA SER A 196 -14.30 -4.17 -5.16
C SER A 196 -15.01 -5.49 -5.36
N ALA A 197 -16.22 -5.66 -4.84
CA ALA A 197 -16.99 -6.89 -4.97
C ALA A 197 -17.45 -7.18 -6.42
N ILE A 198 -17.80 -6.15 -7.18
CA ILE A 198 -18.35 -6.31 -8.54
C ILE A 198 -17.26 -6.33 -9.61
N ARG A 199 -16.16 -5.61 -9.39
CA ARG A 199 -15.12 -5.45 -10.42
C ARG A 199 -13.78 -6.07 -10.02
N LEU A 200 -13.18 -5.61 -8.92
CA LEU A 200 -11.80 -6.00 -8.59
C LEU A 200 -11.67 -7.49 -8.23
N ILE A 201 -12.57 -8.01 -7.41
CA ILE A 201 -12.53 -9.42 -6.98
C ILE A 201 -12.81 -10.38 -8.16
N PRO A 202 -13.88 -10.21 -8.94
CA PRO A 202 -14.13 -11.07 -10.11
C PRO A 202 -13.05 -10.99 -11.17
N GLU A 203 -12.54 -9.79 -11.49
CA GLU A 203 -11.46 -9.59 -12.47
C GLU A 203 -10.16 -10.27 -12.01
N ALA A 204 -9.88 -10.25 -10.72
CA ALA A 204 -8.70 -10.93 -10.17
C ALA A 204 -8.84 -12.46 -10.21
N ILE A 205 -10.05 -13.00 -10.01
CA ILE A 205 -10.32 -14.43 -10.05
C ILE A 205 -10.33 -14.95 -11.50
N SER A 206 -10.96 -14.23 -12.42
CA SER A 206 -11.11 -14.65 -13.83
C SER A 206 -9.83 -14.43 -14.66
N GLY A 207 -8.95 -13.54 -14.24
CA GLY A 207 -7.79 -13.12 -15.03
C GLY A 207 -8.16 -12.31 -16.28
N GLU A 208 -9.42 -11.89 -16.42
CA GLU A 208 -9.90 -11.06 -17.53
C GLU A 208 -9.66 -9.58 -17.24
N ASN A 209 -8.83 -8.95 -18.06
CA ASN A 209 -8.53 -7.52 -17.98
C ASN A 209 -9.34 -6.76 -19.03
N GLN A 210 -10.52 -6.29 -18.71
CA GLN A 210 -11.40 -5.58 -19.65
C GLN A 210 -11.15 -4.06 -19.79
N THR A 211 -10.23 -3.48 -19.03
CA THR A 211 -10.06 -2.01 -18.98
C THR A 211 -8.63 -1.54 -19.17
N LEU A 212 -7.80 -2.30 -19.88
CA LEU A 212 -6.40 -1.90 -20.08
C LEU A 212 -6.29 -0.86 -21.18
N ALA A 213 -5.57 0.22 -20.91
CA ALA A 213 -5.15 1.16 -21.93
C ALA A 213 -4.32 0.41 -22.98
N HIS A 214 -4.55 0.76 -24.25
CA HIS A 214 -3.80 0.16 -25.35
C HIS A 214 -2.46 0.87 -25.47
N TYR A 215 -1.37 0.15 -25.13
CA TYR A 215 -0.01 0.65 -25.21
C TYR A 215 0.75 -0.03 -26.35
N GLU A 216 1.60 0.75 -27.03
CA GLU A 216 2.56 0.20 -27.97
C GLU A 216 3.68 -0.52 -27.20
N PRO A 217 4.18 -1.66 -27.73
CA PRO A 217 5.30 -2.37 -27.12
C PRO A 217 6.56 -1.50 -27.00
N TYR A 218 7.23 -1.55 -25.86
CA TYR A 218 8.55 -0.92 -25.70
C TYR A 218 9.55 -1.56 -26.67
N LYS A 219 10.42 -0.74 -27.25
CA LYS A 219 11.48 -1.19 -28.12
C LYS A 219 12.77 -1.35 -27.32
N VAL A 220 13.37 -2.53 -27.38
CA VAL A 220 14.61 -2.87 -26.68
C VAL A 220 15.63 -3.29 -27.71
N THR A 221 16.71 -2.53 -27.84
CA THR A 221 17.77 -2.78 -28.83
C THR A 221 19.13 -2.92 -28.15
N PRO A 222 19.96 -3.92 -28.55
CA PRO A 222 21.32 -4.03 -28.05
C PRO A 222 22.14 -2.78 -28.41
N ILE A 223 22.99 -2.32 -27.50
CA ILE A 223 23.93 -1.20 -27.71
C ILE A 223 25.24 -1.78 -28.22
N PRO A 224 25.64 -1.52 -29.49
CA PRO A 224 26.94 -1.98 -30.02
C PRO A 224 28.11 -1.44 -29.19
N GLY A 225 29.08 -2.31 -28.85
CA GLY A 225 30.25 -1.91 -28.08
C GLY A 225 29.96 -1.56 -26.61
N SER A 226 28.81 -1.96 -26.06
CA SER A 226 28.47 -1.75 -24.66
C SER A 226 29.51 -2.35 -23.71
N GLN A 227 29.59 -1.83 -22.49
CA GLN A 227 30.45 -2.36 -21.42
C GLN A 227 29.75 -3.52 -20.63
N ALA A 228 28.67 -4.07 -21.17
CA ALA A 228 27.98 -5.21 -20.55
C ALA A 228 28.95 -6.36 -20.28
N GLY A 229 28.78 -7.04 -19.14
CA GLY A 229 29.65 -8.15 -18.73
C GLY A 229 30.92 -7.74 -18.00
N LYS A 230 31.35 -6.48 -18.03
CA LYS A 230 32.53 -6.01 -17.30
C LYS A 230 32.28 -5.78 -15.80
N TYR A 231 31.07 -5.58 -15.42
CA TYR A 231 30.65 -5.27 -14.04
C TYR A 231 29.57 -6.24 -13.58
N SER A 232 29.56 -6.51 -12.28
CA SER A 232 28.40 -7.04 -11.59
C SER A 232 27.55 -5.90 -11.04
N ILE A 233 26.26 -6.11 -10.89
CA ILE A 233 25.31 -5.06 -10.47
C ILE A 233 24.54 -5.56 -9.24
N ILE A 234 24.51 -4.75 -8.17
CA ILE A 234 23.61 -4.89 -7.05
C ILE A 234 22.55 -3.78 -7.17
N LEU A 235 21.27 -4.16 -7.17
CA LEU A 235 20.15 -3.27 -6.95
C LEU A 235 19.56 -3.59 -5.58
N ALA A 236 19.85 -2.75 -4.59
CA ALA A 236 19.29 -2.89 -3.26
C ALA A 236 17.98 -2.09 -3.19
N ILE A 237 16.92 -2.75 -2.74
CA ILE A 237 15.59 -2.15 -2.61
C ILE A 237 15.22 -2.20 -1.12
N GLY A 238 15.22 -1.05 -0.45
CA GLY A 238 14.68 -0.87 0.89
C GLY A 238 13.15 -0.97 0.88
N GLU A 239 12.57 -1.16 2.04
CA GLU A 239 11.12 -1.16 2.27
C GLU A 239 10.74 0.13 2.98
N SER A 240 9.75 0.89 2.46
CA SER A 240 9.17 2.06 3.15
C SER A 240 10.21 3.11 3.61
N LEU A 241 11.32 3.29 2.88
CA LEU A 241 12.43 4.14 3.35
C LEU A 241 12.22 5.61 2.98
N ASN A 242 11.85 6.40 3.98
CA ASN A 242 11.70 7.85 3.82
C ASN A 242 13.08 8.54 3.70
N PRO A 243 13.38 9.25 2.61
CA PRO A 243 14.69 9.87 2.38
C PRO A 243 15.05 10.95 3.42
N HIS A 244 14.03 11.57 4.06
CA HIS A 244 14.22 12.59 5.09
C HIS A 244 14.64 12.00 6.46
N HIS A 245 14.66 10.67 6.58
CA HIS A 245 15.17 9.93 7.73
C HIS A 245 16.48 9.17 7.42
N VAL A 246 17.12 9.45 6.29
CA VAL A 246 18.37 8.81 5.85
C VAL A 246 19.54 9.78 6.04
N SER A 247 20.49 9.46 6.94
CA SER A 247 21.63 10.36 7.22
C SER A 247 22.57 10.51 6.02
N ALA A 248 22.62 9.55 5.11
CA ALA A 248 23.33 9.67 3.83
C ALA A 248 22.77 10.79 2.92
N LEU A 249 21.54 11.24 3.16
CA LEU A 249 20.87 12.36 2.49
C LEU A 249 20.81 13.62 3.35
N GLY A 250 21.55 13.67 4.46
CA GLY A 250 21.65 14.87 5.32
C GLY A 250 20.71 14.89 6.51
N TYR A 251 20.01 13.80 6.83
CA TYR A 251 19.25 13.72 8.07
C TYR A 251 20.17 13.84 9.30
N GLN A 252 19.74 14.61 10.31
CA GLN A 252 20.59 14.95 11.45
C GLN A 252 20.94 13.77 12.36
N ARG A 253 20.04 12.78 12.48
CA ARG A 253 20.31 11.56 13.24
C ARG A 253 21.13 10.59 12.40
N ASP A 254 22.10 9.95 13.03
CA ASP A 254 23.00 8.97 12.40
C ASP A 254 22.28 7.63 12.17
N THR A 255 21.37 7.63 11.20
CA THR A 255 20.52 6.48 10.85
C THR A 255 21.15 5.54 9.82
N THR A 256 22.09 6.02 8.98
CA THR A 256 22.74 5.20 7.95
C THR A 256 24.28 5.28 8.01
N PRO A 257 24.93 5.02 9.18
CA PRO A 257 26.38 5.15 9.33
C PRO A 257 27.17 4.16 8.48
N ALA A 258 26.67 2.96 8.24
CA ALA A 258 27.39 1.95 7.48
C ALA A 258 27.38 2.26 5.96
N LEU A 259 26.26 2.78 5.43
CA LEU A 259 26.20 3.29 4.05
C LEU A 259 27.03 4.57 3.89
N ASN A 260 27.02 5.47 4.88
CA ASN A 260 27.89 6.64 4.87
C ASN A 260 29.36 6.24 4.78
N ALA A 261 29.78 5.22 5.51
CA ALA A 261 31.16 4.70 5.45
C ALA A 261 31.48 4.08 4.07
N LEU A 262 30.56 3.33 3.46
CA LEU A 262 30.73 2.79 2.10
C LEU A 262 30.81 3.89 1.05
N MET A 263 29.92 4.89 1.12
CA MET A 263 29.96 6.03 0.20
C MET A 263 31.28 6.80 0.31
N LYS A 264 31.77 7.04 1.52
CA LYS A 264 33.06 7.69 1.75
C LYS A 264 34.21 6.84 1.18
N GLN A 265 34.19 5.54 1.42
CA GLN A 265 35.22 4.61 0.95
C GLN A 265 35.28 4.53 -0.58
N TYR A 266 34.13 4.51 -1.25
CA TYR A 266 34.01 4.30 -2.68
C TYR A 266 33.61 5.55 -3.47
N GLN A 267 33.71 6.73 -2.86
CA GLN A 267 33.38 8.02 -3.48
C GLN A 267 31.96 8.02 -4.09
N GLY A 268 31.01 7.44 -3.35
CA GLY A 268 29.62 7.35 -3.75
C GLY A 268 28.88 8.68 -3.67
N SER A 269 27.66 8.69 -4.16
CA SER A 269 26.75 9.84 -4.10
C SER A 269 25.35 9.40 -3.66
N ALA A 270 24.60 10.34 -3.08
CA ALA A 270 23.24 10.14 -2.62
C ALA A 270 22.33 11.29 -3.09
N ASN A 271 21.16 10.95 -3.57
CA ASN A 271 20.14 11.87 -4.06
C ASN A 271 18.75 11.37 -3.69
N LEU A 272 17.74 12.24 -3.82
CA LEU A 272 16.33 11.89 -3.72
C LEU A 272 15.80 11.60 -5.13
N ILE A 273 15.06 10.50 -5.29
CA ILE A 273 14.32 10.17 -6.51
C ILE A 273 12.86 9.83 -6.19
N ILE A 274 12.05 9.65 -7.23
CA ILE A 274 10.63 9.35 -7.09
C ILE A 274 10.36 7.89 -7.48
N SER A 275 9.72 7.15 -6.58
CA SER A 275 9.18 5.82 -6.89
C SER A 275 7.98 5.93 -7.83
N ASN A 276 7.79 4.92 -8.68
CA ASN A 276 6.63 4.83 -9.58
C ASN A 276 5.33 4.45 -8.86
N ALA A 277 5.40 4.01 -7.60
CA ALA A 277 4.23 3.60 -6.82
C ALA A 277 4.47 3.81 -5.32
N VAL A 278 3.38 3.76 -4.55
CA VAL A 278 3.37 3.90 -3.09
C VAL A 278 3.05 2.58 -2.38
N SER A 279 3.29 1.47 -3.05
CA SER A 279 3.10 0.12 -2.52
C SER A 279 4.10 -0.85 -3.15
N THR A 280 4.70 -1.69 -2.32
CA THR A 280 5.69 -2.73 -2.69
C THR A 280 5.21 -3.61 -3.86
N ARG A 281 3.91 -3.99 -3.83
CA ARG A 281 3.29 -4.85 -4.85
C ARG A 281 3.30 -4.27 -6.26
N VAL A 282 3.42 -2.96 -6.37
CA VAL A 282 3.46 -2.26 -7.65
C VAL A 282 4.85 -1.70 -7.92
N ALA A 283 5.48 -1.11 -6.91
CA ALA A 283 6.77 -0.44 -7.05
C ALA A 283 7.88 -1.40 -7.52
N ILE A 284 8.03 -2.56 -6.87
CA ILE A 284 9.06 -3.54 -7.25
C ILE A 284 8.80 -4.09 -8.67
N PRO A 285 7.60 -4.61 -9.02
CA PRO A 285 7.33 -5.01 -10.38
C PRO A 285 7.54 -3.92 -11.43
N MET A 286 7.13 -2.66 -11.19
CA MET A 286 7.37 -1.56 -12.11
C MET A 286 8.87 -1.27 -12.30
N LEU A 287 9.62 -1.21 -11.20
CA LEU A 287 11.07 -0.96 -11.23
C LEU A 287 11.80 -2.04 -12.03
N VAL A 288 11.61 -3.31 -11.69
CA VAL A 288 12.34 -4.41 -12.35
C VAL A 288 11.91 -4.67 -13.79
N ASN A 289 10.70 -4.27 -14.18
CA ASN A 289 10.24 -4.33 -15.57
C ASN A 289 10.47 -3.01 -16.34
N ASN A 290 11.10 -2.01 -15.73
CA ASN A 290 11.38 -0.70 -16.34
C ASN A 290 10.12 -0.07 -16.95
N LEU A 291 9.05 0.06 -16.14
CA LEU A 291 7.76 0.58 -16.60
C LEU A 291 7.55 2.02 -16.15
N ARG A 292 7.08 2.85 -17.09
CA ARG A 292 6.60 4.21 -16.84
C ARG A 292 5.09 4.23 -16.61
N GLU A 293 4.35 3.52 -17.43
CA GLU A 293 2.88 3.45 -17.34
C GLU A 293 2.46 2.36 -16.34
N PRO A 294 1.70 2.73 -15.28
CA PRO A 294 1.36 1.78 -14.21
C PRO A 294 0.39 0.68 -14.66
N ASP A 295 -0.44 0.97 -15.65
CA ASP A 295 -1.48 0.08 -16.18
C ASP A 295 -1.06 -0.62 -17.49
N ASN A 296 0.23 -0.61 -17.82
CA ASN A 296 0.76 -1.29 -19.00
C ASN A 296 0.94 -2.80 -18.76
N TYR A 297 -0.19 -3.49 -18.65
CA TYR A 297 -0.22 -4.93 -18.38
C TYR A 297 0.50 -5.77 -19.43
N TYR A 298 0.45 -5.32 -20.70
CA TYR A 298 1.14 -5.99 -21.79
C TYR A 298 2.66 -6.01 -21.59
N ALA A 299 3.23 -4.90 -21.14
CA ALA A 299 4.65 -4.81 -20.85
C ALA A 299 5.06 -5.71 -19.66
N TYR A 300 4.22 -5.81 -18.64
CA TYR A 300 4.44 -6.78 -17.56
C TYR A 300 4.48 -8.23 -18.07
N LYS A 301 3.58 -8.60 -18.97
CA LYS A 301 3.53 -9.97 -19.53
C LYS A 301 4.71 -10.26 -20.44
N SER A 302 5.06 -9.35 -21.33
CA SER A 302 6.09 -9.56 -22.35
C SER A 302 7.50 -9.67 -21.77
N LYS A 303 7.76 -9.09 -20.59
CA LYS A 303 9.10 -9.01 -19.96
C LYS A 303 10.18 -8.39 -20.86
N ALA A 304 9.77 -7.65 -21.89
CA ALA A 304 10.72 -7.12 -22.89
C ALA A 304 11.78 -6.21 -22.26
N THR A 305 11.38 -5.36 -21.31
CA THR A 305 12.25 -4.41 -20.59
C THR A 305 12.72 -4.92 -19.23
N ASN A 306 12.38 -6.16 -18.86
CA ASN A 306 12.70 -6.73 -17.57
C ASN A 306 14.23 -6.84 -17.37
N LEU A 307 14.72 -6.31 -16.24
CA LEU A 307 16.15 -6.25 -15.93
C LEU A 307 16.78 -7.64 -15.91
N PHE A 308 16.12 -8.64 -15.31
CA PHE A 308 16.64 -10.01 -15.25
C PHE A 308 16.65 -10.69 -16.62
N ALA A 309 15.59 -10.51 -17.40
CA ALA A 309 15.53 -11.05 -18.76
C ALA A 309 16.65 -10.48 -19.64
N ASN A 310 16.91 -9.18 -19.53
CA ASN A 310 17.95 -8.52 -20.29
C ASN A 310 19.36 -8.87 -19.75
N ALA A 311 19.53 -8.99 -18.44
CA ALA A 311 20.77 -9.48 -17.84
C ALA A 311 21.12 -10.88 -18.37
N LYS A 312 20.19 -11.81 -18.41
CA LYS A 312 20.40 -13.17 -18.96
C LYS A 312 20.80 -13.16 -20.43
N LYS A 313 20.19 -12.30 -21.26
CA LYS A 313 20.60 -12.17 -22.69
C LYS A 313 22.06 -11.75 -22.85
N GLN A 314 22.64 -11.08 -21.85
CA GLN A 314 24.04 -10.65 -21.83
C GLN A 314 24.96 -11.60 -21.02
N GLY A 315 24.47 -12.78 -20.65
CA GLY A 315 25.25 -13.78 -19.93
C GLY A 315 25.47 -13.51 -18.43
N TYR A 316 24.72 -12.60 -17.85
CA TYR A 316 24.71 -12.41 -16.40
C TYR A 316 23.98 -13.56 -15.69
N GLN A 317 24.50 -13.95 -14.55
CA GLN A 317 23.72 -14.68 -13.56
C GLN A 317 22.76 -13.72 -12.87
N THR A 318 21.61 -14.21 -12.44
CA THR A 318 20.55 -13.37 -11.86
C THR A 318 20.14 -13.89 -10.49
N ALA A 319 20.05 -12.99 -9.51
CA ALA A 319 19.65 -13.34 -8.16
C ALA A 319 18.63 -12.34 -7.61
N PHE A 320 17.65 -12.83 -6.88
CA PHE A 320 16.72 -12.05 -6.08
C PHE A 320 16.69 -12.62 -4.67
N ILE A 321 17.18 -11.88 -3.70
CA ILE A 321 17.26 -12.26 -2.29
C ILE A 321 16.42 -11.26 -1.48
N SER A 322 15.42 -11.76 -0.78
CA SER A 322 14.44 -10.93 -0.06
C SER A 322 14.32 -11.35 1.41
N ALA A 323 14.30 -10.36 2.29
CA ALA A 323 13.97 -10.52 3.70
C ALA A 323 12.46 -10.51 3.97
N GLN A 324 11.63 -10.44 2.92
CA GLN A 324 10.18 -10.48 3.01
C GLN A 324 9.58 -11.49 2.04
N GLY A 325 8.33 -11.93 2.33
CA GLY A 325 7.57 -12.80 1.43
C GLY A 325 7.02 -12.01 0.26
N LEU A 326 7.21 -12.54 -0.94
CA LEU A 326 6.77 -11.91 -2.19
C LEU A 326 5.69 -12.76 -2.87
N GLU A 327 4.77 -13.32 -2.07
CA GLU A 327 3.65 -14.14 -2.55
C GLU A 327 2.83 -13.38 -3.61
N GLY A 328 2.59 -14.04 -4.74
CA GLY A 328 1.86 -13.45 -5.86
C GLY A 328 2.64 -12.44 -6.70
N LEU A 329 3.85 -12.01 -6.29
CA LEU A 329 4.68 -11.08 -7.06
C LEU A 329 5.74 -11.74 -7.95
N SER A 330 6.12 -12.98 -7.67
CA SER A 330 7.21 -13.67 -8.36
C SER A 330 7.06 -13.66 -9.88
N ASN A 331 5.86 -13.91 -10.40
CA ASN A 331 5.56 -13.84 -11.83
C ASN A 331 5.66 -12.40 -12.39
N TRP A 332 5.22 -11.39 -11.63
CA TRP A 332 5.30 -9.99 -12.03
C TRP A 332 6.74 -9.50 -12.05
N ILE A 333 7.57 -9.94 -11.10
CA ILE A 333 9.01 -9.68 -11.04
C ILE A 333 9.74 -10.41 -12.18
N GLY A 334 9.26 -11.60 -12.58
CA GLY A 334 9.84 -12.38 -13.67
C GLY A 334 10.73 -13.52 -13.18
N ILE A 335 10.25 -14.32 -12.22
CA ILE A 335 10.98 -15.42 -11.57
C ILE A 335 11.64 -16.40 -12.57
N HIS A 336 11.05 -16.63 -13.75
CA HIS A 336 11.62 -17.50 -14.78
C HIS A 336 12.94 -16.98 -15.38
N ASN A 337 13.29 -15.71 -15.14
CA ASN A 337 14.55 -15.10 -15.55
C ASN A 337 15.55 -14.96 -14.40
N ILE A 338 15.28 -15.58 -13.23
CA ILE A 338 16.10 -15.47 -12.03
C ILE A 338 16.68 -16.85 -11.69
N ASP A 339 18.01 -16.93 -11.65
CA ASP A 339 18.73 -18.19 -11.39
C ASP A 339 18.68 -18.56 -9.89
N LEU A 340 18.74 -17.56 -9.02
CA LEU A 340 18.65 -17.72 -7.57
C LEU A 340 17.49 -16.84 -7.03
N TRP A 341 16.40 -17.46 -6.63
CA TRP A 341 15.31 -16.81 -5.94
C TRP A 341 15.28 -17.28 -4.49
N GLU A 342 15.45 -16.36 -3.56
CA GLU A 342 15.27 -16.59 -2.13
C GLU A 342 14.38 -15.49 -1.54
N ASP A 343 13.26 -15.90 -0.97
CA ASP A 343 12.38 -15.07 -0.15
C ASP A 343 12.04 -15.79 1.17
N THR A 344 11.20 -15.21 2.00
CA THR A 344 10.89 -15.82 3.31
C THR A 344 10.06 -17.10 3.22
N GLN A 345 9.53 -17.47 2.06
CA GLN A 345 8.90 -18.77 1.84
C GLN A 345 9.95 -19.88 1.66
N ILE A 346 11.04 -19.57 0.97
CA ILE A 346 12.14 -20.51 0.71
C ILE A 346 13.12 -20.53 1.88
N ARG A 347 13.48 -19.34 2.39
CA ARG A 347 14.33 -19.17 3.57
C ARG A 347 13.55 -18.38 4.62
N PRO A 348 12.92 -19.06 5.59
CA PRO A 348 12.18 -18.38 6.64
C PRO A 348 13.03 -17.33 7.35
N ALA A 349 12.54 -16.08 7.37
CA ALA A 349 13.15 -15.03 8.16
C ALA A 349 12.66 -15.13 9.61
N PRO A 350 13.47 -14.72 10.59
CA PRO A 350 13.00 -14.58 11.95
C PRO A 350 11.89 -13.52 12.03
N GLU A 351 10.96 -13.71 12.93
CA GLU A 351 9.85 -12.77 13.15
C GLU A 351 10.35 -11.36 13.50
N VAL A 352 11.49 -11.29 14.20
CA VAL A 352 12.15 -10.05 14.62
C VAL A 352 13.51 -9.93 13.93
N GLY A 353 13.77 -8.78 13.31
CA GLY A 353 15.02 -8.52 12.61
C GLY A 353 15.16 -9.38 11.35
N ALA A 354 14.17 -9.37 10.49
CA ALA A 354 14.12 -10.18 9.28
C ALA A 354 15.35 -9.97 8.36
N ASP A 355 15.86 -8.75 8.24
CA ASP A 355 16.94 -8.39 7.31
C ASP A 355 18.28 -9.12 7.59
N ARG A 356 18.46 -9.70 8.78
CA ARG A 356 19.64 -10.53 9.08
C ARG A 356 19.78 -11.77 8.20
N VAL A 357 18.75 -12.15 7.43
CA VAL A 357 18.86 -13.26 6.47
C VAL A 357 19.67 -12.90 5.23
N LEU A 358 19.78 -11.60 4.89
CA LEU A 358 20.42 -11.14 3.64
C LEU A 358 21.88 -11.59 3.54
N THR A 359 22.69 -11.34 4.56
CA THR A 359 24.11 -11.71 4.56
C THR A 359 24.32 -13.22 4.43
N PRO A 360 23.71 -14.10 5.26
CA PRO A 360 23.82 -15.55 5.11
C PRO A 360 23.33 -16.07 3.75
N SER A 361 22.28 -15.45 3.18
CA SER A 361 21.82 -15.82 1.84
C SER A 361 22.87 -15.53 0.76
N VAL A 362 23.52 -14.38 0.84
CA VAL A 362 24.64 -14.05 -0.05
C VAL A 362 25.83 -14.99 0.17
N GLU A 363 26.17 -15.32 1.42
CA GLU A 363 27.27 -16.24 1.74
C GLU A 363 27.07 -17.61 1.12
N GLN A 364 25.82 -18.11 1.17
CA GLN A 364 25.44 -19.45 0.71
C GLN A 364 25.01 -19.46 -0.77
N ALA A 365 24.91 -18.28 -1.41
CA ALA A 365 24.49 -18.16 -2.81
C ALA A 365 25.39 -19.00 -3.74
N LYS A 366 24.75 -19.89 -4.51
CA LYS A 366 25.42 -20.76 -5.49
C LYS A 366 25.57 -20.02 -6.82
N LEU A 367 26.40 -18.97 -6.82
CA LEU A 367 26.77 -18.20 -8.01
C LEU A 367 28.23 -18.45 -8.37
N ASP A 368 28.54 -18.40 -9.65
CA ASP A 368 29.92 -18.35 -10.13
C ASP A 368 30.46 -16.90 -10.04
N TRP A 369 31.15 -16.60 -8.96
CA TRP A 369 31.62 -15.25 -8.65
C TRP A 369 32.68 -14.69 -9.64
N ASN A 370 33.12 -15.51 -10.62
CA ASN A 370 33.95 -15.07 -11.72
C ASN A 370 33.17 -14.51 -12.90
N LYS A 371 31.82 -14.68 -12.90
CA LYS A 371 30.91 -14.17 -13.93
C LYS A 371 30.17 -12.94 -13.46
N PRO A 372 29.74 -12.08 -14.38
CA PRO A 372 28.90 -10.96 -14.01
C PRO A 372 27.54 -11.46 -13.49
N PHE A 373 26.98 -10.72 -12.52
CA PHE A 373 25.66 -10.98 -11.99
C PHE A 373 24.85 -9.69 -11.85
N LEU A 374 23.52 -9.82 -11.96
CA LEU A 374 22.56 -8.85 -11.48
C LEU A 374 21.89 -9.44 -10.24
N MET A 375 22.12 -8.83 -9.08
CA MET A 375 21.55 -9.24 -7.80
C MET A 375 20.64 -8.16 -7.25
N VAL A 376 19.40 -8.52 -6.93
CA VAL A 376 18.52 -7.69 -6.12
C VAL A 376 18.62 -8.14 -4.67
N LEU A 377 18.85 -7.19 -3.75
CA LEU A 377 18.75 -7.36 -2.30
C LEU A 377 17.55 -6.57 -1.84
N ASN A 378 16.52 -7.26 -1.33
CA ASN A 378 15.28 -6.61 -0.89
C ASN A 378 15.11 -6.76 0.62
N SER A 379 15.07 -5.63 1.33
CA SER A 379 14.95 -5.56 2.78
C SER A 379 13.50 -5.59 3.24
N ARG A 380 13.29 -5.87 4.53
CA ARG A 380 11.99 -5.74 5.21
C ARG A 380 11.92 -4.49 6.08
N ALA A 381 13.03 -4.09 6.70
CA ALA A 381 13.07 -2.87 7.53
C ALA A 381 13.20 -1.62 6.62
N PRO A 382 12.55 -0.50 6.99
CA PRO A 382 11.74 -0.23 8.19
C PRO A 382 10.21 -0.32 7.98
N HIS A 383 9.68 -1.43 7.55
CA HIS A 383 8.22 -1.61 7.43
C HIS A 383 7.52 -1.54 8.81
N ILE A 384 6.33 -0.98 8.85
CA ILE A 384 5.46 -0.98 10.04
C ILE A 384 4.99 -2.42 10.39
N PRO A 385 4.92 -2.85 11.69
CA PRO A 385 5.33 -2.13 12.91
C PRO A 385 6.85 -2.06 13.06
N TYR A 386 7.39 -0.87 13.32
CA TYR A 386 8.83 -0.60 13.25
C TYR A 386 9.64 -1.38 14.28
N GLU A 387 9.11 -1.53 15.50
CA GLU A 387 9.76 -2.25 16.60
C GLU A 387 10.01 -3.72 16.30
N ARG A 388 9.20 -4.36 15.45
CA ARG A 388 9.39 -5.75 15.02
C ARG A 388 10.59 -5.96 14.10
N ASN A 389 11.07 -4.89 13.48
CA ASN A 389 12.28 -4.97 12.69
C ASN A 389 13.54 -5.05 13.54
N LEU A 390 13.45 -4.72 14.84
CA LEU A 390 14.60 -4.54 15.72
C LEU A 390 14.88 -5.79 16.57
N PRO A 391 16.06 -6.40 16.45
CA PRO A 391 16.47 -7.42 17.41
C PRO A 391 16.62 -6.81 18.82
N PRO A 392 16.42 -7.60 19.89
CA PRO A 392 16.53 -7.10 21.26
C PRO A 392 17.86 -6.40 21.52
N GLY A 393 17.81 -5.22 22.12
CA GLY A 393 18.99 -4.43 22.49
C GLY A 393 19.58 -3.59 21.35
N PHE A 394 18.96 -3.55 20.17
CA PHE A 394 19.48 -2.76 19.04
C PHE A 394 19.10 -1.27 19.10
N ALA A 395 18.00 -0.93 19.77
CA ALA A 395 17.48 0.44 19.84
C ALA A 395 18.55 1.45 20.28
N LYS A 396 18.66 2.57 19.54
CA LYS A 396 19.56 3.70 19.83
C LYS A 396 18.78 4.99 20.12
N PHE A 397 17.69 5.21 19.40
CA PHE A 397 16.86 6.43 19.45
C PHE A 397 15.61 6.24 20.29
N SER A 398 15.06 5.03 20.33
CA SER A 398 13.92 4.66 21.16
C SER A 398 14.32 4.64 22.63
N THR A 399 13.68 5.49 23.42
CA THR A 399 13.93 5.58 24.86
C THR A 399 12.59 5.62 25.61
N PRO A 400 12.53 5.14 26.87
CA PRO A 400 11.34 5.25 27.70
C PRO A 400 10.93 6.71 28.00
N GLN A 401 11.78 7.69 27.68
CA GLN A 401 11.59 9.13 27.95
C GLN A 401 11.07 9.90 26.73
N ALA A 402 10.54 9.22 25.70
CA ALA A 402 9.90 9.90 24.57
C ALA A 402 8.77 10.82 25.07
N ALA A 403 8.68 12.04 24.49
CA ALA A 403 7.74 13.05 24.95
C ALA A 403 6.27 12.66 24.70
N ASN A 404 6.02 11.82 23.69
CA ASN A 404 4.69 11.32 23.31
C ASN A 404 4.82 10.14 22.36
N ASP A 405 3.68 9.50 22.04
CA ASP A 405 3.61 8.31 21.17
C ASP A 405 4.12 8.57 19.74
N VAL A 406 3.93 9.79 19.21
CA VAL A 406 4.41 10.17 17.87
C VAL A 406 5.93 10.17 17.85
N GLU A 407 6.57 10.74 18.87
CA GLU A 407 8.02 10.75 18.97
C GLU A 407 8.57 9.35 19.21
N GLN A 408 7.92 8.54 20.05
CA GLN A 408 8.29 7.16 20.25
C GLN A 408 8.31 6.38 18.92
N LYS A 409 7.25 6.45 18.13
CA LYS A 409 7.17 5.81 16.82
C LYS A 409 8.21 6.33 15.82
N LYS A 410 8.52 7.64 15.84
CA LYS A 410 9.62 8.21 15.04
C LYS A 410 10.96 7.61 15.44
N ASN A 411 11.20 7.47 16.74
CA ASN A 411 12.42 6.86 17.26
C ASN A 411 12.55 5.40 16.83
N GLU A 412 11.46 4.63 16.90
CA GLU A 412 11.39 3.24 16.43
C GLU A 412 11.65 3.13 14.92
N TYR A 413 11.10 4.05 14.14
CA TYR A 413 11.38 4.13 12.71
C TYR A 413 12.87 4.40 12.44
N ASP A 414 13.47 5.40 13.10
CA ASP A 414 14.89 5.72 12.93
C ASP A 414 15.81 4.57 13.36
N ASP A 415 15.44 3.83 14.40
CA ASP A 415 16.14 2.61 14.81
C ASP A 415 16.01 1.51 13.75
N ALA A 416 14.83 1.36 13.14
CA ALA A 416 14.61 0.39 12.06
C ALA A 416 15.40 0.77 10.79
N VAL A 417 15.50 2.06 10.43
CA VAL A 417 16.39 2.54 9.36
C VAL A 417 17.85 2.21 9.68
N ARG A 418 18.27 2.37 10.94
CA ARG A 418 19.64 2.04 11.35
C ARG A 418 19.91 0.54 11.30
N TYR A 419 18.93 -0.29 11.60
CA TYR A 419 19.03 -1.74 11.45
C TYR A 419 19.12 -2.16 9.98
N TYR A 420 18.26 -1.63 9.13
CA TYR A 420 18.35 -1.75 7.67
C TYR A 420 19.76 -1.43 7.15
N ASP A 421 20.31 -0.28 7.56
CA ASP A 421 21.66 0.17 7.15
C ASP A 421 22.74 -0.87 7.48
N GLN A 422 22.71 -1.40 8.69
CA GLN A 422 23.68 -2.39 9.15
C GLN A 422 23.61 -3.67 8.32
N GLU A 423 22.42 -4.24 8.18
CA GLU A 423 22.22 -5.54 7.53
C GLU A 423 22.47 -5.45 6.01
N LEU A 424 21.96 -4.39 5.38
CA LEU A 424 22.20 -4.17 3.96
C LEU A 424 23.68 -3.93 3.65
N ALA A 425 24.35 -3.08 4.40
CA ALA A 425 25.77 -2.81 4.19
C ALA A 425 26.62 -4.06 4.40
N SER A 426 26.26 -4.94 5.33
CA SER A 426 26.89 -6.25 5.53
C SER A 426 26.74 -7.14 4.30
N ALA A 427 25.51 -7.28 3.78
CA ALA A 427 25.24 -8.07 2.58
C ALA A 427 25.98 -7.55 1.34
N ILE A 428 26.00 -6.21 1.16
CA ILE A 428 26.76 -5.56 0.08
C ILE A 428 28.25 -5.84 0.20
N ARG A 429 28.87 -5.64 1.38
CA ARG A 429 30.30 -5.93 1.59
C ARG A 429 30.63 -7.39 1.29
N THR A 430 29.80 -8.32 1.76
CA THR A 430 29.93 -9.75 1.50
C THR A 430 29.88 -10.05 0.01
N THR A 431 28.93 -9.46 -0.72
CA THR A 431 28.80 -9.62 -2.17
C THR A 431 30.03 -9.08 -2.90
N MET A 432 30.49 -7.87 -2.55
CA MET A 432 31.67 -7.24 -3.15
C MET A 432 32.95 -8.04 -2.87
N ALA A 433 33.09 -8.62 -1.70
CA ALA A 433 34.25 -9.44 -1.33
C ALA A 433 34.30 -10.77 -2.11
N LYS A 434 33.15 -11.35 -2.44
CA LYS A 434 33.05 -12.61 -3.20
C LYS A 434 33.26 -12.38 -4.71
N SER A 435 32.78 -11.27 -5.25
CA SER A 435 32.88 -10.95 -6.69
C SER A 435 34.31 -10.81 -7.15
N LYS A 436 34.64 -11.39 -8.30
CA LYS A 436 35.92 -11.20 -8.98
C LYS A 436 35.89 -10.07 -10.02
N LEU A 437 34.70 -9.59 -10.33
CA LEU A 437 34.49 -8.42 -11.18
C LEU A 437 34.16 -7.21 -10.32
N PRO A 438 34.44 -6.01 -10.81
CA PRO A 438 33.94 -4.78 -10.14
C PRO A 438 32.43 -4.80 -9.97
N VAL A 439 31.96 -4.25 -8.87
CA VAL A 439 30.52 -4.23 -8.50
C VAL A 439 30.02 -2.80 -8.49
N LEU A 440 28.95 -2.58 -9.22
CA LEU A 440 28.17 -1.35 -9.18
C LEU A 440 26.99 -1.56 -8.23
N VAL A 441 26.83 -0.65 -7.29
CA VAL A 441 25.78 -0.71 -6.28
C VAL A 441 24.82 0.45 -6.48
N PHE A 442 23.55 0.13 -6.63
CA PHE A 442 22.42 1.06 -6.63
C PHE A 442 21.51 0.71 -5.48
N ILE A 443 21.20 1.68 -4.64
CA ILE A 443 20.32 1.53 -3.48
C ILE A 443 19.15 2.49 -3.65
N THR A 444 17.95 2.00 -3.52
CA THR A 444 16.71 2.79 -3.46
C THR A 444 15.75 2.16 -2.45
N SER A 445 14.54 2.65 -2.36
CA SER A 445 13.43 1.98 -1.67
C SER A 445 12.32 1.73 -2.65
N ASP A 446 11.43 0.79 -2.35
CA ASP A 446 10.23 0.56 -3.14
C ASP A 446 9.29 1.78 -3.11
N HIS A 447 9.04 2.36 -1.96
CA HIS A 447 8.37 3.64 -1.71
C HIS A 447 8.89 4.28 -0.41
N GLY A 448 8.42 5.48 -0.12
CA GLY A 448 8.66 6.15 1.14
C GLY A 448 7.58 5.84 2.18
N GLU A 449 7.67 6.53 3.31
CA GLU A 449 6.81 6.34 4.47
C GLU A 449 6.45 7.69 5.07
N ARG A 450 5.24 7.83 5.60
CA ARG A 450 4.88 8.94 6.48
C ARG A 450 5.37 8.64 7.88
N VAL A 451 6.20 9.51 8.45
CA VAL A 451 6.84 9.29 9.75
C VAL A 451 6.51 10.44 10.70
N GLY A 452 5.26 10.46 11.18
CA GLY A 452 4.79 11.42 12.18
C GLY A 452 4.39 12.78 11.64
N ASP A 453 4.30 12.97 10.33
CA ASP A 453 3.79 14.21 9.74
C ASP A 453 2.29 14.37 10.03
N GLY A 454 1.94 15.44 10.76
CA GLY A 454 0.60 15.60 11.30
C GLY A 454 0.18 14.51 12.30
N GLY A 455 1.13 13.80 12.91
CA GLY A 455 0.88 12.68 13.82
C GLY A 455 0.56 11.35 13.11
N LEU A 456 0.75 11.27 11.78
CA LEU A 456 0.37 10.12 10.96
C LEU A 456 1.59 9.29 10.54
N PHE A 457 1.37 7.99 10.38
CA PHE A 457 2.37 7.01 9.94
C PHE A 457 1.79 6.13 8.84
N GLY A 458 2.66 5.45 8.09
CA GLY A 458 2.23 4.52 7.04
C GLY A 458 2.36 5.09 5.62
N HIS A 459 2.02 4.24 4.67
CA HIS A 459 2.13 4.47 3.22
C HIS A 459 0.82 4.14 2.51
N SER A 460 0.84 3.79 1.23
CA SER A 460 -0.33 3.47 0.39
C SER A 460 -1.24 4.67 0.05
N ILE A 461 -0.77 5.89 0.30
CA ILE A 461 -1.43 7.11 -0.17
C ILE A 461 -0.76 7.55 -1.46
N VAL A 462 -1.54 7.71 -2.53
CA VAL A 462 -1.03 8.18 -3.82
C VAL A 462 -0.70 9.67 -3.73
N ALA A 463 0.50 9.96 -3.21
CA ALA A 463 0.97 11.31 -2.97
C ALA A 463 2.49 11.41 -3.15
N MET A 464 2.97 12.57 -3.62
CA MET A 464 4.39 12.82 -3.88
C MET A 464 5.30 12.53 -2.66
N PRO A 465 4.98 12.95 -1.42
CA PRO A 465 5.86 12.69 -0.27
C PRO A 465 6.09 11.19 0.01
N ILE A 466 5.08 10.34 -0.27
CA ILE A 466 5.20 8.89 -0.07
C ILE A 466 5.96 8.21 -1.20
N ALA A 467 6.03 8.83 -2.36
CA ALA A 467 6.81 8.33 -3.49
C ALA A 467 8.28 8.78 -3.46
N GLN A 468 8.66 9.71 -2.58
CA GLN A 468 10.05 10.11 -2.41
C GLN A 468 10.85 9.00 -1.76
N VAL A 469 11.97 8.62 -2.40
CA VAL A 469 12.85 7.55 -1.95
C VAL A 469 14.32 7.94 -2.09
N PRO A 470 15.24 7.36 -1.29
CA PRO A 470 16.66 7.58 -1.49
C PRO A 470 17.14 6.94 -2.80
N PHE A 471 18.16 7.52 -3.38
CA PHE A 471 19.00 6.92 -4.41
C PHE A 471 20.45 7.09 -4.03
N ILE A 472 21.13 5.98 -3.73
CA ILE A 472 22.54 5.96 -3.39
C ILE A 472 23.25 5.08 -4.43
N TYR A 473 24.42 5.52 -4.90
CA TYR A 473 25.23 4.68 -5.78
C TYR A 473 26.71 4.81 -5.44
N PHE A 474 27.44 3.72 -5.65
CA PHE A 474 28.89 3.64 -5.58
C PHE A 474 29.42 2.41 -6.33
N SER A 475 30.74 2.36 -6.53
CA SER A 475 31.42 1.22 -7.14
C SER A 475 32.75 0.96 -6.44
N ASN A 476 33.16 -0.30 -6.34
CA ASN A 476 34.53 -0.64 -5.94
C ASN A 476 35.54 -0.53 -7.08
N ASP A 477 35.14 -0.10 -8.27
CA ASP A 477 36.08 0.29 -9.35
C ASP A 477 36.39 1.79 -9.22
N ALA A 478 37.64 2.11 -8.88
CA ALA A 478 38.08 3.50 -8.73
C ALA A 478 37.99 4.32 -10.04
N ASN A 479 37.98 3.66 -11.19
CA ASN A 479 37.89 4.31 -12.50
C ASN A 479 36.43 4.52 -12.95
N TYR A 480 35.46 3.94 -12.24
CA TYR A 480 34.07 4.08 -12.60
C TYR A 480 33.51 5.45 -12.21
N ARG A 481 32.90 6.09 -13.16
CA ARG A 481 32.13 7.32 -12.95
C ARG A 481 30.75 7.15 -13.58
N ILE A 482 29.69 7.37 -12.82
CA ILE A 482 28.34 7.27 -13.36
C ILE A 482 28.09 8.32 -14.45
N GLY A 483 28.77 9.46 -14.38
CA GLY A 483 28.73 10.49 -15.42
C GLY A 483 29.23 10.03 -16.79
N ASP A 484 30.08 9.01 -16.85
CA ASP A 484 30.54 8.42 -18.11
C ASP A 484 29.44 7.59 -18.79
N ILE A 485 28.43 7.18 -18.05
CA ILE A 485 27.31 6.36 -18.53
C ILE A 485 26.08 7.21 -18.82
N THR A 486 25.81 8.17 -17.95
CA THR A 486 24.67 9.08 -18.11
C THR A 486 25.05 10.51 -17.70
N PRO A 487 24.76 11.52 -18.54
CA PRO A 487 25.00 12.92 -18.20
C PRO A 487 24.11 13.41 -17.05
N ASN A 488 22.97 12.77 -16.85
CA ASN A 488 22.01 13.12 -15.82
C ASN A 488 21.74 11.92 -14.92
N LEU A 489 21.76 12.14 -13.61
CA LEU A 489 21.36 11.12 -12.66
C LEU A 489 19.86 10.80 -12.78
N PRO A 490 19.45 9.56 -12.48
CA PRO A 490 18.05 9.20 -12.42
C PRO A 490 17.31 10.08 -11.40
N ARG A 491 16.11 10.53 -11.77
CA ARG A 491 15.22 11.29 -10.89
C ARG A 491 13.98 10.50 -10.49
N ASN A 492 13.81 9.30 -11.06
CA ASN A 492 12.74 8.37 -10.70
C ASN A 492 13.13 6.92 -11.01
N HIS A 493 12.30 5.97 -10.54
CA HIS A 493 12.52 4.54 -10.74
C HIS A 493 12.56 4.12 -12.21
N TYR A 494 11.74 4.73 -13.07
CA TYR A 494 11.76 4.42 -14.50
C TYR A 494 13.12 4.77 -15.13
N GLN A 495 13.68 5.94 -14.80
CA GLN A 495 15.00 6.35 -15.27
C GLN A 495 16.12 5.50 -14.66
N LEU A 496 16.00 5.09 -13.38
CA LEU A 496 16.95 4.18 -12.74
C LEU A 496 16.98 2.82 -13.47
N ALA A 497 15.82 2.25 -13.73
CA ALA A 497 15.73 0.98 -14.47
C ALA A 497 16.23 1.11 -15.91
N THR A 498 15.97 2.25 -16.57
CA THR A 498 16.51 2.56 -17.91
C THR A 498 18.05 2.65 -17.88
N LEU A 499 18.63 3.27 -16.86
CA LEU A 499 20.08 3.30 -16.65
C LEU A 499 20.64 1.90 -16.47
N ILE A 500 20.02 1.06 -15.61
CA ILE A 500 20.47 -0.32 -15.41
C ILE A 500 20.39 -1.12 -16.73
N ASN A 501 19.30 -1.00 -17.50
CA ASN A 501 19.20 -1.62 -18.83
C ASN A 501 20.32 -1.16 -19.77
N LYS A 502 20.67 0.14 -19.76
CA LYS A 502 21.80 0.67 -20.54
C LYS A 502 23.12 0.02 -20.12
N MET A 503 23.35 -0.17 -18.83
CA MET A 503 24.53 -0.86 -18.29
C MET A 503 24.55 -2.35 -18.66
N LEU A 504 23.38 -2.97 -18.74
CA LEU A 504 23.20 -4.33 -19.27
C LEU A 504 23.34 -4.40 -20.81
N GLY A 505 23.65 -3.28 -21.46
CA GLY A 505 23.90 -3.21 -22.91
C GLY A 505 22.65 -3.07 -23.77
N PHE A 506 21.56 -2.55 -23.23
CA PHE A 506 20.31 -2.32 -23.97
C PHE A 506 19.84 -0.88 -23.90
N SER A 507 19.42 -0.36 -25.07
CA SER A 507 18.62 0.86 -25.16
C SER A 507 17.14 0.50 -25.05
N VAL A 508 16.41 1.23 -24.22
CA VAL A 508 14.97 1.09 -24.03
C VAL A 508 14.30 2.37 -24.54
N GLU A 509 13.43 2.23 -25.55
CA GLU A 509 12.60 3.29 -26.08
C GLU A 509 11.14 2.98 -25.72
N ASN A 510 10.46 3.95 -25.09
CA ASN A 510 9.03 3.87 -24.78
C ASN A 510 8.24 4.70 -25.78
N PRO A 511 7.55 4.10 -26.76
CA PRO A 511 6.79 4.84 -27.76
C PRO A 511 5.54 5.54 -27.18
N ASN A 512 5.14 5.19 -25.96
CA ASN A 512 3.99 5.79 -25.28
C ASN A 512 4.36 7.08 -24.53
N GLN A 513 5.66 7.35 -24.34
CA GLN A 513 6.14 8.58 -23.72
C GLN A 513 6.19 9.71 -24.74
N LYS A 514 5.16 10.59 -24.74
CA LYS A 514 5.04 11.72 -25.65
C LYS A 514 5.50 13.05 -25.04
N ASP A 515 5.69 13.07 -23.73
CA ASP A 515 6.09 14.23 -22.94
C ASP A 515 6.99 13.78 -21.77
N ASP A 516 7.40 14.69 -20.92
CA ASP A 516 8.21 14.43 -19.72
C ASP A 516 7.36 14.15 -18.46
N SER A 517 6.10 13.79 -18.63
CA SER A 517 5.24 13.37 -17.54
C SER A 517 5.60 11.98 -17.03
N TYR A 518 5.48 11.78 -15.72
CA TYR A 518 5.66 10.52 -15.02
C TYR A 518 4.52 10.29 -14.04
N PHE A 519 4.42 9.08 -13.49
CA PHE A 519 3.29 8.68 -12.69
C PHE A 519 3.71 8.11 -11.35
N ILE A 520 2.94 8.43 -10.32
CA ILE A 520 2.93 7.73 -9.03
C ILE A 520 1.60 7.01 -8.96
N THR A 521 1.60 5.70 -8.76
CA THR A 521 0.39 4.90 -8.67
C THR A 521 0.21 4.29 -7.28
N GLY A 522 -1.00 3.85 -6.98
CA GLY A 522 -1.35 3.18 -5.74
C GLY A 522 -1.02 1.69 -5.73
N GLY A 523 -1.75 0.93 -4.92
CA GLY A 523 -1.48 -0.48 -4.62
C GLY A 523 -1.95 -1.49 -5.67
N ASP A 524 -2.47 -1.07 -6.83
CA ASP A 524 -2.91 -1.98 -7.88
C ASP A 524 -2.04 -1.88 -9.13
N ILE A 525 -1.41 -2.98 -9.50
CA ILE A 525 -0.55 -3.10 -10.68
C ILE A 525 -1.28 -2.80 -12.00
N ARG A 526 -2.62 -2.84 -12.01
CA ARG A 526 -3.45 -2.47 -13.16
C ARG A 526 -3.71 -0.97 -13.26
N GLY A 527 -3.17 -0.18 -12.33
CA GLY A 527 -3.38 1.28 -12.26
C GLY A 527 -4.76 1.72 -11.77
N LEU A 528 -5.58 0.79 -11.27
CA LEU A 528 -6.96 1.07 -10.86
C LEU A 528 -7.06 1.83 -9.53
N SER A 529 -6.02 1.80 -8.71
CA SER A 529 -5.95 2.51 -7.41
C SER A 529 -5.71 4.02 -7.54
N GLY A 530 -5.77 4.55 -8.75
CA GLY A 530 -5.50 5.94 -9.01
C GLY A 530 -4.02 6.25 -9.26
N ARG A 531 -3.77 7.43 -9.79
CA ARG A 531 -2.42 7.93 -10.07
C ARG A 531 -2.32 9.44 -9.92
N VAL A 532 -1.14 9.90 -9.56
CA VAL A 532 -0.73 11.31 -9.65
C VAL A 532 0.26 11.43 -10.81
N THR A 533 0.03 12.40 -11.69
CA THR A 533 0.98 12.77 -12.75
C THR A 533 1.89 13.88 -12.25
N TYR A 534 3.18 13.81 -12.55
CA TYR A 534 4.15 14.86 -12.27
C TYR A 534 5.13 15.02 -13.42
N HIS A 535 5.80 16.18 -13.48
CA HIS A 535 6.84 16.49 -14.44
C HIS A 535 8.17 16.67 -13.71
N LEU A 536 9.29 16.29 -14.34
CA LEU A 536 10.60 16.37 -13.70
C LEU A 536 11.07 17.81 -13.44
N ASP A 537 10.68 18.74 -14.26
CA ASP A 537 10.99 20.17 -14.12
C ASP A 537 10.31 20.81 -12.90
N THR A 538 9.21 20.22 -12.42
CA THR A 538 8.50 20.66 -11.21
C THR A 538 9.15 20.16 -9.93
N LEU A 539 10.10 19.22 -10.00
CA LEU A 539 10.83 18.71 -8.84
C LEU A 539 11.99 19.67 -8.46
N PRO A 540 12.35 19.78 -7.18
CA PRO A 540 13.54 20.53 -6.77
C PRO A 540 14.78 20.10 -7.55
N ALA A 541 15.69 21.04 -7.82
CA ALA A 541 16.99 20.71 -8.39
C ALA A 541 17.75 19.76 -7.44
N GLN A 542 18.44 18.77 -8.01
CA GLN A 542 19.26 17.83 -7.25
C GLN A 542 20.60 18.42 -6.86
#